data_f6a06cee81d704f4d26aaa3d55761100
#
_entry.id   f6a06cee81d704f4d26aaa3d55761100
#
_cell.length_a   1.000
_cell.length_b   1.000
_cell.length_c   1.000
_cell.angle_alpha   90.00
_cell.angle_beta   90.00
_cell.angle_gamma   90.00
#
_symmetry.space_group_name_H-M   'P 1'
#
loop_
_entity.id
_entity.type
_entity.pdbx_description
1 polymer ?
#
loop_
_entity_poly.entity_id
_entity_poly.type
_entity_poly.pdbx_seq_one_letter_code
_entity_poly.pdbx_strand_id
1 'polypeptide(L)'
;ATAHYYMTVMYLIKAARMVGNEFDVRYYSSLAYDIMVAFNKRFLDSNTAQYGTGSQASNALPIFLQMIQSTGDKGDYTPDASLTAKVLTNLIKDVESHGNRLTTGDVGNRYLIQTLARNGQHELIYKMFNHEEAPGYGFQLKFGATTLTEQWDPRQGSSWNHFMMGQIDEWFFNSLIGIRPSTTLSASVNEKDEPMQGYQKFVIAPKLVGDLKYVKSTYETLYGTILVDWTRQNGTFTLNVSVPVNTTAIVYLPGEKELKEVQSGTYKFVAAE
;
A
#
# COMPACT_ATOMS: atom_id res chain seq x y z
N ALA A 1 -7.08 -17.69 -3.46
CA ALA A 1 -7.88 -18.22 -2.33
C ALA A 1 -7.02 -18.35 -1.04
N THR A 2 -5.92 -19.14 -1.03
CA THR A 2 -5.15 -19.44 0.21
C THR A 2 -4.56 -18.19 0.88
N ALA A 3 -4.00 -17.25 0.13
CA ALA A 3 -3.47 -15.99 0.68
C ALA A 3 -4.58 -15.16 1.36
N HIS A 4 -5.78 -15.12 0.80
CA HIS A 4 -6.92 -14.42 1.42
C HIS A 4 -7.43 -15.16 2.66
N TYR A 5 -7.36 -16.50 2.68
CA TYR A 5 -7.64 -17.27 3.89
C TYR A 5 -6.67 -16.90 5.01
N TYR A 6 -5.37 -16.84 4.72
CA TYR A 6 -4.37 -16.34 5.67
C TYR A 6 -4.72 -14.93 6.17
N MET A 7 -5.02 -14.01 5.26
CA MET A 7 -5.40 -12.63 5.62
C MET A 7 -6.62 -12.59 6.55
N THR A 8 -7.64 -13.40 6.28
CA THR A 8 -8.83 -13.50 7.14
C THR A 8 -8.46 -13.97 8.54
N VAL A 9 -7.60 -14.99 8.65
CA VAL A 9 -7.14 -15.49 9.95
C VAL A 9 -6.33 -14.42 10.70
N MET A 10 -5.51 -13.62 10.00
CA MET A 10 -4.79 -12.49 10.61
C MET A 10 -5.75 -11.43 11.17
N TYR A 11 -6.87 -11.15 10.49
CA TYR A 11 -7.90 -10.26 11.05
C TYR A 11 -8.60 -10.85 12.27
N LEU A 12 -8.83 -12.17 12.31
CA LEU A 12 -9.39 -12.84 13.50
C LEU A 12 -8.44 -12.74 14.69
N ILE A 13 -7.11 -12.90 14.49
CA ILE A 13 -6.11 -12.68 15.54
C ILE A 13 -6.21 -11.26 16.11
N LYS A 14 -6.30 -10.26 15.22
CA LYS A 14 -6.43 -8.85 15.64
C LYS A 14 -7.71 -8.61 16.43
N ALA A 15 -8.84 -9.12 15.94
CA ALA A 15 -10.12 -9.01 16.63
C ALA A 15 -10.08 -9.68 18.01
N ALA A 16 -9.50 -10.89 18.09
CA ALA A 16 -9.36 -11.62 19.36
C ALA A 16 -8.50 -10.84 20.38
N ARG A 17 -7.40 -10.20 19.93
CA ARG A 17 -6.60 -9.32 20.80
C ARG A 17 -7.39 -8.12 21.31
N MET A 18 -8.15 -7.47 20.43
CA MET A 18 -8.95 -6.29 20.81
C MET A 18 -9.99 -6.60 21.87
N VAL A 19 -10.55 -7.82 21.88
CA VAL A 19 -11.53 -8.26 22.90
C VAL A 19 -10.89 -9.03 24.06
N GLY A 20 -9.55 -9.17 24.09
CA GLY A 20 -8.83 -9.86 25.16
C GLY A 20 -9.00 -11.38 25.19
N ASN A 21 -9.38 -12.00 24.06
CA ASN A 21 -9.55 -13.46 23.98
C ASN A 21 -8.23 -14.16 23.63
N GLU A 22 -7.42 -14.45 24.64
CA GLU A 22 -6.12 -15.09 24.50
C GLU A 22 -6.18 -16.53 23.95
N PHE A 23 -7.29 -17.23 24.14
CA PHE A 23 -7.47 -18.57 23.55
C PHE A 23 -7.53 -18.49 22.02
N ASP A 24 -8.37 -17.62 21.49
CA ASP A 24 -8.51 -17.41 20.05
C ASP A 24 -7.22 -16.83 19.44
N VAL A 25 -6.53 -15.93 20.17
CA VAL A 25 -5.22 -15.44 19.71
C VAL A 25 -4.26 -16.60 19.46
N ARG A 26 -4.12 -17.53 20.40
CA ARG A 26 -3.21 -18.68 20.24
C ARG A 26 -3.69 -19.63 19.15
N TYR A 27 -4.99 -19.94 19.11
CA TYR A 27 -5.57 -20.85 18.13
C TYR A 27 -5.36 -20.32 16.69
N TYR A 28 -5.76 -19.08 16.42
CA TYR A 28 -5.63 -18.49 15.11
C TYR A 28 -4.18 -18.19 14.71
N SER A 29 -3.30 -17.90 15.66
CA SER A 29 -1.86 -17.75 15.38
C SER A 29 -1.26 -19.06 14.90
N SER A 30 -1.59 -20.19 15.54
CA SER A 30 -1.17 -21.51 15.08
C SER A 30 -1.71 -21.83 13.68
N LEU A 31 -2.99 -21.53 13.43
CA LEU A 31 -3.61 -21.74 12.11
C LEU A 31 -2.96 -20.87 11.02
N ALA A 32 -2.69 -19.60 11.31
CA ALA A 32 -2.00 -18.71 10.39
C ALA A 32 -0.61 -19.24 9.99
N TYR A 33 0.15 -19.73 10.98
CA TYR A 33 1.44 -20.36 10.73
C TYR A 33 1.31 -21.58 9.80
N ASP A 34 0.38 -22.49 10.09
CA ASP A 34 0.18 -23.69 9.29
C ASP A 34 -0.22 -23.36 7.84
N ILE A 35 -1.10 -22.34 7.65
CA ILE A 35 -1.48 -21.85 6.31
C ILE A 35 -0.27 -21.26 5.58
N MET A 36 0.55 -20.46 6.24
CA MET A 36 1.73 -19.83 5.67
C MET A 36 2.76 -20.88 5.23
N VAL A 37 3.05 -21.86 6.08
CA VAL A 37 3.99 -22.96 5.75
C VAL A 37 3.48 -23.78 4.55
N ALA A 38 2.19 -24.14 4.57
CA ALA A 38 1.58 -24.87 3.46
C ALA A 38 1.60 -24.06 2.16
N PHE A 39 1.36 -22.75 2.24
CA PHE A 39 1.39 -21.82 1.11
C PHE A 39 2.80 -21.76 0.48
N ASN A 40 3.84 -21.53 1.30
CA ASN A 40 5.22 -21.49 0.83
C ASN A 40 5.64 -22.85 0.23
N LYS A 41 5.35 -23.96 0.92
CA LYS A 41 5.65 -25.31 0.41
C LYS A 41 5.00 -25.59 -0.96
N ARG A 42 3.79 -25.04 -1.19
CA ARG A 42 3.03 -25.32 -2.42
C ARG A 42 3.38 -24.39 -3.57
N PHE A 43 3.66 -23.12 -3.29
CA PHE A 43 3.70 -22.08 -4.31
C PHE A 43 5.07 -21.42 -4.49
N LEU A 44 5.97 -21.47 -3.52
CA LEU A 44 7.30 -20.89 -3.65
C LEU A 44 8.22 -21.83 -4.43
N ASP A 45 8.79 -21.32 -5.50
CA ASP A 45 10.00 -21.89 -6.12
C ASP A 45 11.23 -21.16 -5.54
N SER A 46 11.97 -21.85 -4.66
CA SER A 46 13.14 -21.29 -4.00
C SER A 46 14.33 -21.05 -4.95
N ASN A 47 14.39 -21.75 -6.09
CA ASN A 47 15.47 -21.57 -7.07
C ASN A 47 15.31 -20.26 -7.83
N THR A 48 14.08 -19.91 -8.18
CA THR A 48 13.76 -18.69 -8.93
C THR A 48 13.33 -17.54 -8.04
N ALA A 49 13.02 -17.79 -6.76
CA ALA A 49 12.40 -16.85 -5.84
C ALA A 49 11.10 -16.26 -6.41
N GLN A 50 10.22 -17.15 -6.93
CA GLN A 50 8.93 -16.77 -7.48
C GLN A 50 7.80 -17.60 -6.88
N TYR A 51 6.59 -17.03 -6.87
CA TYR A 51 5.39 -17.71 -6.41
C TYR A 51 4.49 -18.12 -7.58
N GLY A 52 3.99 -19.35 -7.52
CA GLY A 52 3.02 -19.88 -8.49
C GLY A 52 3.54 -19.82 -9.93
N THR A 53 2.92 -18.99 -10.77
CA THR A 53 3.31 -18.77 -12.17
C THR A 53 4.32 -17.64 -12.36
N GLY A 54 4.79 -17.01 -11.28
CA GLY A 54 5.65 -15.83 -11.36
C GLY A 54 4.92 -14.53 -11.74
N SER A 55 3.59 -14.55 -11.88
CA SER A 55 2.81 -13.37 -12.24
C SER A 55 2.90 -12.26 -11.18
N GLN A 56 2.61 -11.02 -11.58
CA GLN A 56 2.63 -9.86 -10.68
C GLN A 56 1.78 -10.11 -9.42
N ALA A 57 0.54 -10.59 -9.57
CA ALA A 57 -0.33 -10.88 -8.44
C ALA A 57 0.22 -12.01 -7.54
N SER A 58 0.83 -13.06 -8.12
CA SER A 58 1.35 -14.18 -7.33
C SER A 58 2.59 -13.82 -6.52
N ASN A 59 3.41 -12.88 -6.99
CA ASN A 59 4.57 -12.37 -6.25
C ASN A 59 4.18 -11.22 -5.29
N ALA A 60 3.24 -10.36 -5.65
CA ALA A 60 2.81 -9.25 -4.81
C ALA A 60 2.10 -9.70 -3.53
N LEU A 61 1.20 -10.69 -3.62
CA LEU A 61 0.39 -11.16 -2.49
C LEU A 61 1.21 -11.63 -1.28
N PRO A 62 2.21 -12.54 -1.41
CA PRO A 62 3.00 -12.99 -0.27
C PRO A 62 3.87 -11.89 0.34
N ILE A 63 4.36 -10.93 -0.46
CA ILE A 63 5.08 -9.76 0.05
C ILE A 63 4.12 -8.88 0.87
N PHE A 64 2.96 -8.52 0.30
CA PHE A 64 1.96 -7.67 0.94
C PHE A 64 1.49 -8.24 2.27
N LEU A 65 1.25 -9.55 2.33
CA LEU A 65 0.75 -10.27 3.51
C LEU A 65 1.88 -10.71 4.46
N GLN A 66 3.13 -10.39 4.16
CA GLN A 66 4.31 -10.80 4.95
C GLN A 66 4.38 -12.32 5.17
N MET A 67 4.00 -13.10 4.16
CA MET A 67 4.02 -14.56 4.21
C MET A 67 5.40 -15.16 3.89
N ILE A 68 6.41 -14.33 3.55
CA ILE A 68 7.77 -14.76 3.22
C ILE A 68 8.59 -14.73 4.50
N GLN A 69 8.73 -15.91 5.12
CA GLN A 69 9.39 -16.03 6.42
C GLN A 69 10.42 -17.15 6.38
N SER A 70 11.44 -17.02 7.21
CA SER A 70 12.38 -18.10 7.46
C SER A 70 11.65 -19.25 8.19
N THR A 71 12.03 -20.48 7.86
CA THR A 71 11.51 -21.67 8.55
C THR A 71 12.14 -21.74 9.94
N GLY A 72 11.43 -21.21 10.94
CA GLY A 72 11.75 -21.36 12.35
C GLY A 72 10.82 -22.35 13.05
N ASP A 73 10.85 -22.40 14.36
CA ASP A 73 9.91 -23.16 15.16
C ASP A 73 8.49 -22.66 14.97
N LYS A 74 7.51 -23.53 15.21
CA LYS A 74 6.08 -23.21 15.07
C LYS A 74 5.71 -22.00 15.94
N GLY A 75 5.29 -20.91 15.30
CA GLY A 75 4.98 -19.62 15.94
C GLY A 75 6.09 -18.57 15.78
N ASP A 76 7.23 -18.91 15.19
CA ASP A 76 8.25 -17.93 14.79
C ASP A 76 7.85 -17.30 13.44
N TYR A 77 7.53 -16.01 13.46
CA TYR A 77 7.15 -15.22 12.30
C TYR A 77 8.28 -14.28 11.89
N THR A 78 9.50 -14.77 11.83
CA THR A 78 10.65 -13.96 11.40
C THR A 78 10.64 -13.76 9.90
N PRO A 79 10.47 -12.53 9.39
CA PRO A 79 10.49 -12.27 7.95
C PRO A 79 11.84 -12.65 7.33
N ASP A 80 11.81 -13.36 6.21
CA ASP A 80 13.00 -13.57 5.38
C ASP A 80 13.21 -12.36 4.46
N ALA A 81 13.98 -11.39 4.95
CA ALA A 81 14.26 -10.16 4.22
C ALA A 81 15.02 -10.42 2.90
N SER A 82 15.92 -11.42 2.88
CA SER A 82 16.69 -11.76 1.69
C SER A 82 15.81 -12.34 0.60
N LEU A 83 14.96 -13.30 0.94
CA LEU A 83 14.02 -13.90 -0.01
C LEU A 83 12.97 -12.87 -0.44
N THR A 84 12.45 -12.06 0.48
CA THR A 84 11.50 -10.98 0.17
C THR A 84 12.08 -10.02 -0.86
N ALA A 85 13.34 -9.60 -0.70
CA ALA A 85 14.02 -8.71 -1.66
C ALA A 85 14.18 -9.36 -3.05
N LYS A 86 14.44 -10.66 -3.12
CA LYS A 86 14.52 -11.39 -4.40
C LYS A 86 13.16 -11.47 -5.09
N VAL A 87 12.09 -11.81 -4.36
CA VAL A 87 10.72 -11.85 -4.90
C VAL A 87 10.28 -10.46 -5.37
N LEU A 88 10.59 -9.42 -4.61
CA LEU A 88 10.31 -8.02 -5.00
C LEU A 88 11.09 -7.64 -6.28
N THR A 89 12.35 -8.02 -6.37
CA THR A 89 13.16 -7.79 -7.59
C THR A 89 12.54 -8.45 -8.80
N ASN A 90 12.04 -9.69 -8.66
CA ASN A 90 11.35 -10.38 -9.73
C ASN A 90 10.04 -9.70 -10.12
N LEU A 91 9.28 -9.21 -9.14
CA LEU A 91 8.06 -8.45 -9.37
C LEU A 91 8.34 -7.16 -10.16
N ILE A 92 9.34 -6.39 -9.76
CA ILE A 92 9.75 -5.15 -10.46
C ILE A 92 10.17 -5.46 -11.90
N LYS A 93 11.03 -6.45 -12.10
CA LYS A 93 11.47 -6.88 -13.44
C LYS A 93 10.30 -7.31 -14.33
N ASP A 94 9.31 -8.00 -13.77
CA ASP A 94 8.12 -8.38 -14.52
C ASP A 94 7.32 -7.15 -14.98
N VAL A 95 7.08 -6.18 -14.09
CA VAL A 95 6.42 -4.92 -14.46
C VAL A 95 7.20 -4.18 -15.55
N GLU A 96 8.51 -4.06 -15.41
CA GLU A 96 9.39 -3.41 -16.39
C GLU A 96 9.39 -4.13 -17.74
N SER A 97 9.45 -5.47 -17.74
CA SER A 97 9.43 -6.29 -18.96
C SER A 97 8.11 -6.17 -19.74
N HIS A 98 7.04 -5.81 -19.07
CA HIS A 98 5.74 -5.49 -19.67
C HIS A 98 5.59 -3.99 -20.04
N GLY A 99 6.70 -3.26 -20.13
CA GLY A 99 6.69 -1.83 -20.48
C GLY A 99 6.10 -0.94 -19.38
N ASN A 100 6.39 -1.25 -18.12
CA ASN A 100 5.84 -0.61 -16.93
C ASN A 100 4.30 -0.70 -16.86
N ARG A 101 3.75 -1.86 -17.17
CA ARG A 101 2.30 -2.07 -17.16
C ARG A 101 1.92 -3.18 -16.19
N LEU A 102 0.74 -3.03 -15.63
CA LEU A 102 0.14 -4.09 -14.82
C LEU A 102 -0.39 -5.23 -15.71
N THR A 103 -0.32 -6.44 -15.18
CA THR A 103 -0.94 -7.64 -15.78
C THR A 103 -1.98 -8.24 -14.84
N THR A 104 -2.29 -7.54 -13.75
CA THR A 104 -3.27 -7.96 -12.76
C THR A 104 -4.68 -7.58 -13.17
N GLY A 105 -5.66 -8.40 -12.78
CA GLY A 105 -7.07 -7.98 -12.76
C GLY A 105 -7.38 -7.17 -11.50
N ASP A 106 -8.66 -6.86 -11.32
CA ASP A 106 -9.22 -6.06 -10.23
C ASP A 106 -8.79 -6.54 -8.83
N VAL A 107 -8.83 -7.85 -8.56
CA VAL A 107 -8.41 -8.41 -7.25
C VAL A 107 -6.92 -8.24 -7.01
N GLY A 108 -6.08 -8.41 -8.02
CA GLY A 108 -4.61 -8.35 -7.89
C GLY A 108 -4.05 -6.93 -7.82
N ASN A 109 -4.73 -5.98 -8.43
CA ASN A 109 -4.26 -4.62 -8.63
C ASN A 109 -3.90 -3.90 -7.32
N ARG A 110 -4.75 -3.95 -6.30
CA ARG A 110 -4.48 -3.35 -4.99
C ARG A 110 -3.20 -3.89 -4.37
N TYR A 111 -3.03 -5.21 -4.39
CA TYR A 111 -1.85 -5.84 -3.79
C TYR A 111 -0.57 -5.48 -4.52
N LEU A 112 -0.62 -5.36 -5.84
CA LEU A 112 0.50 -4.89 -6.65
C LEU A 112 0.89 -3.46 -6.27
N ILE A 113 -0.07 -2.52 -6.32
CA ILE A 113 0.16 -1.10 -6.00
C ILE A 113 0.71 -0.94 -4.58
N GLN A 114 0.06 -1.57 -3.59
CA GLN A 114 0.46 -1.45 -2.20
C GLN A 114 1.81 -2.11 -1.91
N THR A 115 2.11 -3.25 -2.55
CA THR A 115 3.43 -3.88 -2.45
C THR A 115 4.52 -2.96 -2.96
N LEU A 116 4.34 -2.40 -4.15
CA LEU A 116 5.30 -1.46 -4.74
C LEU A 116 5.45 -0.20 -3.88
N ALA A 117 4.34 0.38 -3.41
CA ALA A 117 4.35 1.59 -2.58
C ALA A 117 5.08 1.38 -1.25
N ARG A 118 4.79 0.29 -0.53
CA ARG A 118 5.45 -0.06 0.74
C ARG A 118 6.95 -0.34 0.61
N ASN A 119 7.39 -0.71 -0.59
CA ASN A 119 8.79 -0.95 -0.91
C ASN A 119 9.43 0.22 -1.67
N GLY A 120 8.86 1.43 -1.59
CA GLY A 120 9.45 2.66 -2.12
C GLY A 120 9.42 2.80 -3.64
N GLN A 121 8.69 1.93 -4.37
CA GLN A 121 8.64 1.92 -5.84
C GLN A 121 7.60 2.92 -6.39
N HIS A 122 7.55 4.13 -5.81
CA HIS A 122 6.53 5.14 -6.17
C HIS A 122 6.73 5.65 -7.61
N GLU A 123 7.97 5.78 -8.05
CA GLU A 123 8.29 6.18 -9.42
C GLU A 123 7.83 5.14 -10.45
N LEU A 124 7.96 3.85 -10.12
CA LEU A 124 7.44 2.77 -10.96
C LEU A 124 5.91 2.82 -11.04
N ILE A 125 5.22 3.04 -9.90
CA ILE A 125 3.76 3.19 -9.88
C ILE A 125 3.33 4.37 -10.75
N TYR A 126 4.03 5.51 -10.64
CA TYR A 126 3.75 6.67 -11.49
C TYR A 126 3.85 6.32 -12.98
N LYS A 127 4.92 5.65 -13.41
CA LYS A 127 5.10 5.20 -14.79
C LYS A 127 4.01 4.23 -15.23
N MET A 128 3.55 3.33 -14.33
CA MET A 128 2.50 2.36 -14.63
C MET A 128 1.15 2.99 -14.95
N PHE A 129 0.86 4.19 -14.43
CA PHE A 129 -0.45 4.82 -14.55
C PHE A 129 -0.45 6.13 -15.33
N ASN A 130 0.72 6.74 -15.57
CA ASN A 130 0.85 7.98 -16.34
C ASN A 130 1.05 7.71 -17.82
N HIS A 131 0.10 7.02 -18.47
CA HIS A 131 0.08 6.76 -19.90
C HIS A 131 -1.35 6.51 -20.41
N GLU A 132 -1.58 6.60 -21.72
CA GLU A 132 -2.88 6.45 -22.40
C GLU A 132 -3.06 5.10 -23.10
N GLU A 133 -2.29 4.10 -22.75
CA GLU A 133 -2.37 2.77 -23.36
C GLU A 133 -2.98 1.74 -22.38
N ALA A 134 -3.60 0.69 -22.92
CA ALA A 134 -4.12 -0.41 -22.11
C ALA A 134 -2.96 -1.33 -21.65
N PRO A 135 -3.07 -1.88 -20.43
CA PRO A 135 -4.02 -1.55 -19.37
C PRO A 135 -3.63 -0.26 -18.63
N GLY A 136 -4.59 0.62 -18.36
CA GLY A 136 -4.33 1.86 -17.62
C GLY A 136 -5.55 2.79 -17.58
N TYR A 137 -5.59 3.68 -16.59
CA TYR A 137 -6.69 4.64 -16.43
C TYR A 137 -6.75 5.66 -17.57
N GLY A 138 -5.61 6.11 -18.07
CA GLY A 138 -5.54 7.01 -19.22
C GLY A 138 -6.19 6.42 -20.47
N PHE A 139 -6.10 5.09 -20.65
CA PHE A 139 -6.78 4.42 -21.76
C PHE A 139 -8.31 4.47 -21.59
N GLN A 140 -8.83 4.26 -20.38
CA GLN A 140 -10.26 4.39 -20.10
C GLN A 140 -10.76 5.81 -20.42
N LEU A 141 -10.03 6.83 -19.96
CA LEU A 141 -10.35 8.24 -20.23
C LEU A 141 -10.31 8.58 -21.74
N LYS A 142 -9.31 8.10 -22.46
CA LYS A 142 -9.15 8.29 -23.91
C LYS A 142 -10.35 7.78 -24.71
N PHE A 143 -10.98 6.70 -24.26
CA PHE A 143 -12.17 6.13 -24.87
C PHE A 143 -13.49 6.54 -24.20
N GLY A 144 -13.48 7.67 -23.48
CA GLY A 144 -14.68 8.35 -23.01
C GLY A 144 -15.29 7.81 -21.73
N ALA A 145 -14.54 7.00 -20.95
CA ALA A 145 -15.02 6.57 -19.65
C ALA A 145 -15.12 7.78 -18.69
N THR A 146 -16.29 7.92 -18.05
CA THR A 146 -16.55 8.92 -17.01
C THR A 146 -16.63 8.31 -15.62
N THR A 147 -16.53 7.00 -15.54
CA THR A 147 -16.53 6.20 -14.32
C THR A 147 -15.47 5.10 -14.44
N LEU A 148 -15.22 4.37 -13.35
CA LEU A 148 -14.32 3.22 -13.36
C LEU A 148 -15.02 2.03 -14.05
N THR A 149 -14.39 1.50 -15.09
CA THR A 149 -14.91 0.35 -15.84
C THR A 149 -14.22 -0.94 -15.38
N GLU A 150 -14.94 -2.06 -15.41
CA GLU A 150 -14.41 -3.37 -15.02
C GLU A 150 -13.27 -3.82 -15.95
N GLN A 151 -13.43 -3.58 -17.24
CA GLN A 151 -12.40 -3.86 -18.23
C GLN A 151 -11.54 -2.63 -18.48
N TRP A 152 -10.25 -2.81 -18.73
CA TRP A 152 -9.38 -1.72 -19.12
C TRP A 152 -9.79 -1.06 -20.44
N ASP A 153 -10.40 -1.82 -21.35
CA ASP A 153 -11.04 -1.26 -22.53
C ASP A 153 -12.54 -1.02 -22.26
N PRO A 154 -12.97 0.25 -22.08
CA PRO A 154 -14.35 0.57 -21.72
C PRO A 154 -15.37 0.20 -22.83
N ARG A 155 -14.88 -0.07 -24.05
CA ARG A 155 -15.73 -0.47 -25.19
C ARG A 155 -16.18 -1.93 -25.13
N GLN A 156 -15.61 -2.74 -24.23
CA GLN A 156 -15.91 -4.18 -24.13
C GLN A 156 -17.24 -4.51 -23.44
N GLY A 157 -18.02 -3.53 -23.03
CA GLY A 157 -19.43 -3.72 -22.61
C GLY A 157 -19.65 -4.39 -21.26
N SER A 158 -18.66 -4.39 -20.36
CA SER A 158 -18.80 -4.84 -18.97
C SER A 158 -19.27 -3.71 -18.05
N SER A 159 -19.22 -3.92 -16.73
CA SER A 159 -19.64 -2.91 -15.75
C SER A 159 -18.93 -1.58 -15.94
N TRP A 160 -19.70 -0.48 -15.93
CA TRP A 160 -19.22 0.90 -15.98
C TRP A 160 -19.24 1.58 -14.61
N ASN A 161 -19.49 0.84 -13.56
CA ASN A 161 -19.43 1.30 -12.18
C ASN A 161 -18.73 0.25 -11.33
N HIS A 162 -17.44 0.05 -11.59
CA HIS A 162 -16.63 -1.00 -10.98
C HIS A 162 -15.62 -0.40 -9.99
N PHE A 163 -16.08 -0.13 -8.78
CA PHE A 163 -15.29 0.55 -7.74
C PHE A 163 -13.98 -0.17 -7.37
N MET A 164 -13.88 -1.49 -7.60
CA MET A 164 -12.63 -2.22 -7.36
C MET A 164 -11.48 -1.75 -8.24
N MET A 165 -11.74 -1.01 -9.31
CA MET A 165 -10.68 -0.37 -10.10
C MET A 165 -10.21 0.97 -9.50
N GLY A 166 -10.87 1.51 -8.48
CA GLY A 166 -10.47 2.73 -7.78
C GLY A 166 -9.31 2.59 -6.79
N GLN A 167 -8.61 1.49 -6.78
CA GLN A 167 -7.56 1.17 -5.81
C GLN A 167 -6.34 2.09 -5.87
N ILE A 168 -6.16 2.82 -6.97
CA ILE A 168 -5.12 3.83 -7.12
C ILE A 168 -5.32 5.02 -6.18
N ASP A 169 -6.56 5.32 -5.78
CA ASP A 169 -6.87 6.41 -4.85
C ASP A 169 -6.19 6.20 -3.48
N GLU A 170 -6.10 4.93 -3.03
CA GLU A 170 -5.35 4.61 -1.81
C GLU A 170 -3.87 5.05 -1.92
N TRP A 171 -3.25 4.93 -3.09
CA TRP A 171 -1.89 5.39 -3.32
C TRP A 171 -1.82 6.92 -3.44
N PHE A 172 -2.81 7.57 -4.06
CA PHE A 172 -2.87 9.03 -4.11
C PHE A 172 -2.88 9.60 -2.69
N PHE A 173 -3.79 9.14 -1.83
CA PHE A 173 -3.88 9.65 -0.46
C PHE A 173 -2.70 9.24 0.41
N ASN A 174 -2.33 7.97 0.43
CA ASN A 174 -1.29 7.46 1.32
C ASN A 174 0.13 7.83 0.91
N SER A 175 0.35 8.15 -0.36
CA SER A 175 1.69 8.38 -0.91
C SER A 175 1.87 9.75 -1.57
N LEU A 176 1.11 10.09 -2.62
CA LEU A 176 1.30 11.39 -3.29
C LEU A 176 0.96 12.56 -2.36
N ILE A 177 -0.18 12.47 -1.69
CA ILE A 177 -0.60 13.42 -0.66
C ILE A 177 0.15 13.14 0.64
N GLY A 178 0.31 11.85 0.96
CA GLY A 178 1.05 11.36 2.10
C GLY A 178 0.24 11.26 3.39
N ILE A 179 -1.09 11.41 3.35
CA ILE A 179 -1.96 11.33 4.54
C ILE A 179 -2.28 9.87 4.84
N ARG A 180 -1.95 9.41 6.06
CA ARG A 180 -2.33 8.08 6.55
C ARG A 180 -2.45 8.06 8.08
N PRO A 181 -3.23 7.16 8.68
CA PRO A 181 -3.25 6.97 10.13
C PRO A 181 -1.83 6.68 10.64
N SER A 182 -1.51 7.09 11.87
CA SER A 182 -0.19 6.82 12.48
C SER A 182 0.06 5.32 12.70
N THR A 183 -1.01 4.58 12.93
CA THR A 183 -1.00 3.12 13.00
C THR A 183 -1.64 2.57 11.74
N THR A 184 -0.83 2.09 10.81
CA THR A 184 -1.31 1.22 9.75
C THR A 184 -1.56 -0.14 10.34
N LEU A 185 -2.66 -0.81 9.95
CA LEU A 185 -2.85 -2.23 10.24
C LEU A 185 -1.62 -2.98 9.70
N SER A 186 -0.69 -3.31 10.59
CA SER A 186 0.41 -4.18 10.22
C SER A 186 -0.15 -5.57 9.93
N ALA A 187 0.32 -6.20 8.87
CA ALA A 187 0.08 -7.61 8.63
C ALA A 187 0.90 -8.50 9.59
N SER A 188 1.85 -7.92 10.35
CA SER A 188 2.68 -8.68 11.27
C SER A 188 1.91 -9.09 12.53
N VAL A 189 2.02 -10.37 12.89
CA VAL A 189 1.45 -10.93 14.12
C VAL A 189 2.15 -10.39 15.37
N ASN A 190 3.39 -9.92 15.24
CA ASN A 190 4.26 -9.52 16.34
C ASN A 190 4.21 -8.02 16.68
N GLU A 191 3.59 -7.18 15.85
CA GLU A 191 3.43 -5.78 16.19
C GLU A 191 2.32 -5.61 17.22
N LYS A 192 2.63 -4.88 18.31
CA LYS A 192 1.61 -4.37 19.22
C LYS A 192 0.75 -3.40 18.44
N ASP A 193 -0.45 -3.83 18.05
CA ASP A 193 -1.44 -2.95 17.48
C ASP A 193 -1.79 -1.91 18.57
N GLU A 194 -1.31 -0.69 18.44
CA GLU A 194 -1.92 0.41 19.19
C GLU A 194 -3.36 0.56 18.71
N PRO A 195 -4.32 0.83 19.62
CA PRO A 195 -5.70 1.02 19.22
C PRO A 195 -5.78 2.06 18.11
N MET A 196 -6.45 1.73 17.02
CA MET A 196 -6.65 2.64 15.89
C MET A 196 -7.41 3.86 16.40
N GLN A 197 -6.71 4.96 16.55
CA GLN A 197 -7.29 6.25 16.96
C GLN A 197 -7.89 7.02 15.79
N GLY A 198 -8.13 6.36 14.65
CA GLY A 198 -8.52 7.03 13.42
C GLY A 198 -7.44 8.05 13.01
N TYR A 199 -7.84 9.28 12.76
CA TYR A 199 -6.93 10.38 12.45
C TYR A 199 -6.67 11.31 13.65
N GLN A 200 -6.82 10.85 14.88
CA GLN A 200 -6.42 11.63 16.06
C GLN A 200 -4.90 11.85 16.07
N LYS A 201 -4.15 10.82 15.67
CA LYS A 201 -2.74 10.93 15.32
C LYS A 201 -2.52 10.37 13.92
N PHE A 202 -1.89 11.15 13.04
CA PHE A 202 -1.71 10.77 11.64
C PHE A 202 -0.34 11.19 11.11
N VAL A 203 0.03 10.61 9.99
CA VAL A 203 1.29 10.88 9.29
C VAL A 203 1.02 11.69 8.04
N ILE A 204 1.90 12.66 7.77
CA ILE A 204 1.99 13.36 6.50
C ILE A 204 3.40 13.11 5.93
N ALA A 205 3.48 12.36 4.84
CA ALA A 205 4.74 11.93 4.25
C ALA A 205 4.63 11.87 2.71
N PRO A 206 4.50 13.01 2.03
CA PRO A 206 4.32 13.06 0.58
C PRO A 206 5.50 12.44 -0.16
N LYS A 207 5.21 11.78 -1.27
CA LYS A 207 6.20 11.19 -2.18
C LYS A 207 6.22 11.96 -3.49
N LEU A 208 7.40 12.46 -3.85
CA LEU A 208 7.62 13.13 -5.11
C LEU A 208 7.85 12.09 -6.20
N VAL A 209 7.18 12.24 -7.34
CA VAL A 209 7.29 11.32 -8.47
C VAL A 209 7.26 12.08 -9.80
N GLY A 210 7.94 11.54 -10.79
CA GLY A 210 7.93 12.02 -12.16
C GLY A 210 8.08 13.54 -12.28
N ASP A 211 7.26 14.17 -13.09
CA ASP A 211 7.20 15.61 -13.33
C ASP A 211 6.07 16.33 -12.56
N LEU A 212 5.41 15.64 -11.63
CA LEU A 212 4.32 16.19 -10.83
C LEU A 212 4.82 17.37 -9.98
N LYS A 213 4.31 18.58 -10.23
CA LYS A 213 4.81 19.82 -9.62
C LYS A 213 4.06 20.26 -8.38
N TYR A 214 2.84 19.81 -8.21
CA TYR A 214 2.00 20.17 -7.05
C TYR A 214 0.92 19.12 -6.79
N VAL A 215 0.48 19.06 -5.56
CA VAL A 215 -0.73 18.34 -5.12
C VAL A 215 -1.49 19.24 -4.17
N LYS A 216 -2.80 19.26 -4.29
CA LYS A 216 -3.72 19.88 -3.32
C LYS A 216 -4.77 18.88 -2.89
N SER A 217 -4.99 18.77 -1.60
CA SER A 217 -5.94 17.80 -1.06
C SER A 217 -6.55 18.25 0.25
N THR A 218 -7.81 17.86 0.42
CA THR A 218 -8.49 17.85 1.72
C THR A 218 -8.91 16.41 2.03
N TYR A 219 -8.85 16.05 3.31
CA TYR A 219 -9.29 14.75 3.80
C TYR A 219 -10.17 14.93 5.03
N GLU A 220 -11.45 14.57 4.90
CA GLU A 220 -12.42 14.70 5.98
C GLU A 220 -12.26 13.55 6.99
N THR A 221 -12.12 13.91 8.26
CA THR A 221 -12.00 12.96 9.36
C THR A 221 -13.08 13.20 10.42
N LEU A 222 -13.23 12.29 11.38
CA LEU A 222 -14.09 12.52 12.55
C LEU A 222 -13.64 13.72 13.42
N TYR A 223 -12.39 14.16 13.27
CA TYR A 223 -11.81 15.29 14.01
C TYR A 223 -11.81 16.60 13.21
N GLY A 224 -12.26 16.57 11.97
CA GLY A 224 -12.28 17.69 11.03
C GLY A 224 -11.39 17.47 9.81
N THR A 225 -11.29 18.51 8.98
CA THR A 225 -10.60 18.46 7.70
C THR A 225 -9.09 18.56 7.87
N ILE A 226 -8.36 17.59 7.34
CA ILE A 226 -6.90 17.68 7.13
C ILE A 226 -6.69 18.32 5.75
N LEU A 227 -5.85 19.36 5.68
CA LEU A 227 -5.44 19.96 4.41
C LEU A 227 -3.95 19.65 4.19
N VAL A 228 -3.62 19.21 3.00
CA VAL A 228 -2.24 19.01 2.55
C VAL A 228 -2.10 19.56 1.14
N ASP A 229 -1.32 20.63 1.00
CA ASP A 229 -0.93 21.22 -0.28
C ASP A 229 0.59 21.21 -0.38
N TRP A 230 1.14 20.64 -1.42
CA TRP A 230 2.57 20.78 -1.67
C TRP A 230 2.88 21.23 -3.10
N THR A 231 4.00 21.91 -3.23
CA THR A 231 4.55 22.31 -4.52
C THR A 231 6.05 22.03 -4.53
N ARG A 232 6.58 21.75 -5.74
CA ARG A 232 8.03 21.73 -5.98
C ARG A 232 8.38 22.63 -7.15
N GLN A 233 9.35 23.50 -6.95
CA GLN A 233 9.80 24.45 -7.95
C GLN A 233 11.27 24.82 -7.70
N ASN A 234 12.09 24.79 -8.76
CA ASN A 234 13.49 25.21 -8.72
C ASN A 234 14.29 24.53 -7.58
N GLY A 235 14.12 23.23 -7.37
CA GLY A 235 14.81 22.46 -6.34
C GLY A 235 14.31 22.73 -4.91
N THR A 236 13.16 23.42 -4.79
CA THR A 236 12.54 23.71 -3.48
C THR A 236 11.20 23.00 -3.37
N PHE A 237 11.03 22.24 -2.30
CA PHE A 237 9.77 21.64 -1.90
C PHE A 237 9.11 22.51 -0.82
N THR A 238 7.84 22.85 -1.02
CA THR A 238 7.02 23.58 -0.03
C THR A 238 5.79 22.77 0.30
N LEU A 239 5.53 22.57 1.60
CA LEU A 239 4.37 21.86 2.12
C LEU A 239 3.57 22.75 3.05
N ASN A 240 2.28 22.95 2.76
CA ASN A 240 1.31 23.59 3.64
C ASN A 240 0.38 22.53 4.22
N VAL A 241 0.16 22.57 5.51
CA VAL A 241 -0.63 21.59 6.25
C VAL A 241 -1.60 22.31 7.18
N SER A 242 -2.87 21.86 7.21
CA SER A 242 -3.80 22.19 8.29
C SER A 242 -4.12 20.93 9.09
N VAL A 243 -3.85 21.00 10.40
CA VAL A 243 -4.06 19.93 11.36
C VAL A 243 -5.30 20.26 12.21
N PRO A 244 -6.34 19.40 12.20
CA PRO A 244 -7.58 19.64 12.93
C PRO A 244 -7.38 19.77 14.44
N VAL A 245 -8.35 20.39 15.12
CA VAL A 245 -8.36 20.52 16.58
C VAL A 245 -8.34 19.15 17.25
N ASN A 246 -7.61 19.02 18.37
CA ASN A 246 -7.43 17.77 19.12
C ASN A 246 -6.76 16.63 18.35
N THR A 247 -5.98 16.96 17.33
CA THR A 247 -5.20 15.98 16.58
C THR A 247 -3.72 16.34 16.54
N THR A 248 -2.90 15.37 16.21
CA THR A 248 -1.45 15.50 16.09
C THR A 248 -0.99 14.91 14.76
N ALA A 249 -0.14 15.62 14.03
CA ALA A 249 0.47 15.11 12.82
C ALA A 249 1.97 14.86 12.98
N ILE A 250 2.46 13.75 12.42
CA ILE A 250 3.87 13.46 12.24
C ILE A 250 4.22 13.76 10.79
N VAL A 251 5.04 14.77 10.55
CA VAL A 251 5.39 15.24 9.21
C VAL A 251 6.79 14.78 8.84
N TYR A 252 6.91 14.12 7.69
CA TYR A 252 8.17 13.75 7.05
C TYR A 252 8.32 14.57 5.77
N LEU A 253 9.41 15.32 5.66
CA LEU A 253 9.73 16.06 4.45
C LEU A 253 10.60 15.23 3.52
N PRO A 254 10.43 15.34 2.19
CA PRO A 254 11.32 14.69 1.24
C PRO A 254 12.79 15.06 1.50
N GLY A 255 13.69 14.08 1.47
CA GLY A 255 15.12 14.27 1.70
C GLY A 255 15.54 14.48 3.17
N GLU A 256 14.63 14.82 4.08
CA GLU A 256 14.95 14.98 5.50
C GLU A 256 14.86 13.65 6.26
N LYS A 257 15.77 13.45 7.23
CA LYS A 257 15.76 12.28 8.12
C LYS A 257 14.95 12.50 9.39
N GLU A 258 14.80 13.75 9.80
CA GLU A 258 14.10 14.11 11.03
C GLU A 258 12.60 14.27 10.78
N LEU A 259 11.83 13.69 11.67
CA LEU A 259 10.38 13.89 11.71
C LEU A 259 10.04 15.17 12.50
N LYS A 260 8.92 15.79 12.17
CA LYS A 260 8.38 16.95 12.88
C LYS A 260 7.00 16.58 13.42
N GLU A 261 6.86 16.53 14.75
CA GLU A 261 5.55 16.34 15.38
C GLU A 261 4.89 17.70 15.62
N VAL A 262 3.68 17.89 15.11
CA VAL A 262 2.93 19.16 15.22
C VAL A 262 1.51 18.91 15.73
N GLN A 263 1.05 19.83 16.56
CA GLN A 263 -0.30 19.87 17.12
C GLN A 263 -1.28 20.52 16.14
N SER A 264 -2.54 20.73 16.56
CA SER A 264 -3.54 21.45 15.77
C SER A 264 -3.05 22.84 15.37
N GLY A 265 -3.30 23.23 14.12
CA GLY A 265 -2.84 24.49 13.57
C GLY A 265 -2.55 24.43 12.07
N THR A 266 -2.05 25.53 11.52
CA THR A 266 -1.62 25.63 10.13
C THR A 266 -0.11 25.83 10.07
N TYR A 267 0.55 25.04 9.24
CA TYR A 267 1.99 24.99 9.14
C TYR A 267 2.45 25.13 7.69
N LYS A 268 3.62 25.74 7.53
CA LYS A 268 4.34 25.77 6.27
C LYS A 268 5.75 25.24 6.49
N PHE A 269 6.11 24.22 5.73
CA PHE A 269 7.44 23.64 5.71
C PHE A 269 8.11 23.88 4.37
N VAL A 270 9.42 24.06 4.38
CA VAL A 270 10.23 24.23 3.18
C VAL A 270 11.46 23.33 3.33
N ALA A 271 11.77 22.57 2.29
CA ALA A 271 12.92 21.67 2.22
C ALA A 271 13.58 21.77 0.84
N ALA A 272 14.82 21.34 0.73
CA ALA A 272 15.43 21.07 -0.59
C ALA A 272 14.83 19.81 -1.19
N GLU A 273 14.68 19.81 -2.53
CA GLU A 273 14.19 18.65 -3.28
C GLU A 273 15.28 17.59 -3.45
#